data_3ab7f87b1d1413aa82cd0315342600d8
#
_entry.id   3ab7f87b1d1413aa82cd0315342600d8
#
_cell.length_a   1.000
_cell.length_b   1.000
_cell.length_c   1.000
_cell.angle_alpha   90.00
_cell.angle_beta   90.00
_cell.angle_gamma   90.00
#
_symmetry.space_group_name_H-M   'P 1'
#
loop_
_entity.id
_entity.type
_entity.pdbx_description
1 polymer ?
#
loop_
_entity_poly.entity_id
_entity_poly.type
_entity_poly.pdbx_seq_one_letter_code
_entity_poly.pdbx_strand_id
1 'polypeptide(L)'
;MKKKNNKLFLFIATILVLASSCGDMDSIHQDYLNGEEVYAGKLDTLKVRPGYYRAQLEGQTQFLGNSTQIIIEYDDELEIYDIINENISDGVYSMILPNLDERSYEFTVTTQDEIGNLSVSQVVAGSAVGDVFVSDQDPREINDFSFEDDGTYANFLSNAQSENVIFTILDYENEFDEVTRDTLF
;
A
#
# COMPACT_ATOMS: atom_id res chain seq x y z
N MET A 1 -50.35 17.94 -69.35
CA MET A 1 -48.99 18.39 -69.12
C MET A 1 -48.75 18.53 -67.54
N LYS A 2 -48.48 17.43 -66.81
CA LYS A 2 -48.16 17.52 -65.36
C LYS A 2 -47.22 16.40 -64.87
N LYS A 3 -46.35 15.89 -65.74
CA LYS A 3 -45.48 14.73 -65.37
C LYS A 3 -44.04 15.10 -65.02
N LYS A 4 -43.65 16.38 -65.17
CA LYS A 4 -42.26 16.82 -65.00
C LYS A 4 -41.86 17.15 -63.57
N ASN A 5 -42.80 17.48 -62.71
CA ASN A 5 -42.53 17.93 -61.35
C ASN A 5 -42.33 16.77 -60.34
N ASN A 6 -42.88 15.56 -60.64
CA ASN A 6 -42.76 14.43 -59.72
C ASN A 6 -41.33 13.88 -59.61
N LYS A 7 -40.54 13.93 -60.68
CA LYS A 7 -39.15 13.48 -60.66
C LYS A 7 -38.27 14.43 -59.84
N LEU A 8 -38.54 15.74 -59.97
CA LEU A 8 -37.80 16.74 -59.18
C LEU A 8 -38.16 16.63 -57.69
N PHE A 9 -39.44 16.41 -57.37
CA PHE A 9 -39.91 16.20 -55.99
C PHE A 9 -39.29 14.92 -55.38
N LEU A 10 -39.26 13.84 -56.18
CA LEU A 10 -38.63 12.58 -55.73
C LEU A 10 -37.13 12.75 -55.48
N PHE A 11 -36.42 13.50 -56.32
CA PHE A 11 -35.00 13.78 -56.19
C PHE A 11 -34.70 14.64 -54.94
N ILE A 12 -35.52 15.66 -54.68
CA ILE A 12 -35.42 16.50 -53.46
C ILE A 12 -35.73 15.68 -52.21
N ALA A 13 -36.74 14.81 -52.23
CA ALA A 13 -37.06 13.94 -51.10
C ALA A 13 -35.92 12.93 -50.79
N THR A 14 -35.26 12.40 -51.81
CA THR A 14 -34.10 11.48 -51.65
C THR A 14 -32.90 12.20 -51.04
N ILE A 15 -32.64 13.44 -51.45
CA ILE A 15 -31.57 14.26 -50.87
C ILE A 15 -31.87 14.59 -49.40
N LEU A 16 -33.12 14.88 -49.04
CA LEU A 16 -33.52 15.17 -47.67
C LEU A 16 -33.35 13.95 -46.76
N VAL A 17 -33.68 12.75 -47.24
CA VAL A 17 -33.48 11.49 -46.48
C VAL A 17 -32.02 11.16 -46.30
N LEU A 18 -31.16 11.45 -47.30
CA LEU A 18 -29.71 11.27 -47.21
C LEU A 18 -29.04 12.29 -46.26
N ALA A 19 -29.61 13.50 -46.15
CA ALA A 19 -29.11 14.53 -45.24
C ALA A 19 -29.49 14.28 -43.79
N SER A 20 -30.54 13.50 -43.48
CA SER A 20 -30.94 13.13 -42.13
C SER A 20 -30.19 11.88 -41.57
N SER A 21 -29.36 11.26 -42.39
CA SER A 21 -28.59 10.04 -41.99
C SER A 21 -27.27 10.35 -41.23
N CYS A 22 -26.92 11.61 -41.04
CA CYS A 22 -25.86 11.98 -40.13
C CYS A 22 -26.42 12.01 -38.67
N GLY A 23 -26.81 10.87 -38.15
CA GLY A 23 -26.92 10.69 -36.71
C GLY A 23 -25.56 10.84 -36.09
N ASP A 24 -25.53 11.48 -34.94
CA ASP A 24 -24.36 11.78 -34.13
C ASP A 24 -23.50 10.52 -33.95
N MET A 25 -22.44 10.40 -34.78
CA MET A 25 -21.52 9.26 -34.69
C MET A 25 -20.73 9.29 -33.38
N ASP A 26 -20.76 10.42 -32.70
CA ASP A 26 -20.10 10.63 -31.40
C ASP A 26 -20.98 10.20 -30.21
N SER A 27 -22.29 9.97 -30.42
CA SER A 27 -23.19 9.60 -29.31
C SER A 27 -22.86 8.24 -28.68
N ILE A 28 -22.23 7.34 -29.43
CA ILE A 28 -21.76 6.03 -28.93
C ILE A 28 -20.46 6.19 -28.13
N HIS A 29 -19.74 7.27 -28.35
CA HIS A 29 -18.44 7.54 -27.70
C HIS A 29 -18.51 8.67 -26.67
N GLN A 30 -19.69 9.24 -26.41
CA GLN A 30 -19.82 10.34 -25.44
C GLN A 30 -19.35 9.95 -24.04
N ASP A 31 -19.52 8.69 -23.63
CA ASP A 31 -18.99 8.17 -22.36
C ASP A 31 -17.45 8.13 -22.33
N TYR A 32 -16.82 8.08 -23.51
CA TYR A 32 -15.36 8.15 -23.66
C TYR A 32 -14.83 9.57 -23.92
N LEU A 33 -15.72 10.53 -24.25
CA LEU A 33 -15.38 11.92 -24.54
C LEU A 33 -15.52 12.84 -23.30
N ASN A 34 -15.83 12.27 -22.13
CA ASN A 34 -15.99 13.01 -20.86
C ASN A 34 -14.68 13.64 -20.33
N GLY A 35 -13.68 13.71 -21.17
CA GLY A 35 -12.37 14.28 -20.85
C GLY A 35 -11.31 13.22 -20.63
N GLU A 36 -10.07 13.63 -20.70
CA GLU A 36 -8.92 12.80 -20.33
C GLU A 36 -8.93 12.61 -18.82
N GLU A 37 -9.04 11.36 -18.35
CA GLU A 37 -8.83 11.06 -16.93
C GLU A 37 -7.35 11.24 -16.59
N VAL A 38 -7.07 12.23 -15.78
CA VAL A 38 -5.71 12.48 -15.27
C VAL A 38 -5.57 11.72 -13.96
N TYR A 39 -4.67 10.75 -13.94
CA TYR A 39 -4.34 10.01 -12.72
C TYR A 39 -3.18 10.68 -11.99
N ALA A 40 -3.24 10.68 -10.67
CA ALA A 40 -2.09 11.00 -9.83
C ALA A 40 -1.00 9.93 -9.96
N GLY A 41 0.22 10.28 -9.61
CA GLY A 41 1.31 9.31 -9.49
C GLY A 41 1.02 8.31 -8.37
N LYS A 42 1.69 7.16 -8.35
CA LYS A 42 1.48 6.11 -7.35
C LYS A 42 2.79 5.65 -6.73
N LEU A 43 2.70 5.06 -5.55
CA LEU A 43 3.79 4.27 -5.01
C LEU A 43 3.95 2.99 -5.83
N ASP A 44 5.16 2.50 -6.01
CA ASP A 44 5.44 1.23 -6.68
C ASP A 44 5.98 0.21 -5.68
N THR A 45 5.86 -1.07 -6.04
CA THR A 45 6.42 -2.18 -5.24
C THR A 45 6.02 -2.11 -3.77
N LEU A 46 4.71 -2.00 -3.51
CA LEU A 46 4.19 -1.94 -2.15
C LEU A 46 4.52 -3.20 -1.36
N LYS A 47 4.92 -3.02 -0.11
CA LYS A 47 5.18 -4.07 0.88
C LYS A 47 4.59 -3.66 2.22
N VAL A 48 4.10 -4.65 2.96
CA VAL A 48 3.67 -4.46 4.34
C VAL A 48 4.52 -5.38 5.23
N ARG A 49 5.18 -4.78 6.22
CA ARG A 49 5.95 -5.51 7.23
C ARG A 49 5.16 -5.58 8.52
N PRO A 50 5.00 -6.78 9.08
CA PRO A 50 4.30 -6.93 10.36
C PRO A 50 5.09 -6.30 11.51
N GLY A 51 4.35 -5.79 12.49
CA GLY A 51 4.88 -5.31 13.75
C GLY A 51 3.88 -5.57 14.88
N TYR A 52 4.29 -5.33 16.12
CA TYR A 52 3.47 -5.59 17.30
C TYR A 52 2.33 -4.57 17.37
N TYR A 53 1.08 -5.04 17.15
CA TYR A 53 -0.15 -4.25 16.99
C TYR A 53 -0.03 -3.09 16.00
N ARG A 54 0.75 -3.29 14.94
CA ARG A 54 0.99 -2.29 13.90
C ARG A 54 1.49 -2.97 12.63
N ALA A 55 1.50 -2.23 11.53
CA ALA A 55 2.16 -2.64 10.30
C ALA A 55 2.95 -1.47 9.71
N GLN A 56 4.04 -1.75 9.02
CA GLN A 56 4.80 -0.76 8.27
C GLN A 56 4.51 -0.94 6.79
N LEU A 57 3.94 0.10 6.17
CA LEU A 57 3.76 0.17 4.73
C LEU A 57 5.00 0.82 4.09
N GLU A 58 5.57 0.16 3.09
CA GLU A 58 6.69 0.66 2.29
C GLU A 58 6.30 0.67 0.81
N GLY A 59 6.78 1.66 0.07
CA GLY A 59 6.60 1.74 -1.38
C GLY A 59 7.66 2.60 -2.05
N GLN A 60 8.04 2.25 -3.27
CA GLN A 60 8.99 3.04 -4.05
C GLN A 60 8.32 4.29 -4.62
N THR A 61 9.04 5.43 -4.57
CA THR A 61 8.53 6.74 -4.98
C THR A 61 8.79 7.08 -6.44
N GLN A 62 9.37 6.15 -7.23
CA GLN A 62 9.77 6.39 -8.61
C GLN A 62 8.62 6.94 -9.49
N PHE A 63 7.39 6.50 -9.24
CA PHE A 63 6.20 6.91 -10.00
C PHE A 63 5.22 7.75 -9.17
N LEU A 64 5.66 8.27 -8.03
CA LEU A 64 4.81 9.05 -7.13
C LEU A 64 4.40 10.40 -7.72
N GLY A 65 5.23 10.97 -8.62
CA GLY A 65 4.93 12.24 -9.30
C GLY A 65 4.73 13.39 -8.31
N ASN A 66 3.58 14.06 -8.45
CA ASN A 66 3.15 15.19 -7.62
C ASN A 66 2.11 14.80 -6.56
N SER A 67 1.97 13.52 -6.24
CA SER A 67 1.06 13.08 -5.19
C SER A 67 1.49 13.60 -3.83
N THR A 68 0.53 14.09 -3.05
CA THR A 68 0.76 14.71 -1.74
C THR A 68 0.11 13.95 -0.60
N GLN A 69 -0.84 13.07 -0.91
CA GLN A 69 -1.54 12.27 0.08
C GLN A 69 -1.58 10.80 -0.32
N ILE A 70 -1.62 9.94 0.69
CA ILE A 70 -1.86 8.52 0.57
C ILE A 70 -3.15 8.19 1.31
N ILE A 71 -4.03 7.46 0.64
CA ILE A 71 -5.31 6.97 1.15
C ILE A 71 -5.18 5.47 1.30
N ILE A 72 -5.46 4.96 2.48
CA ILE A 72 -5.36 3.55 2.82
C ILE A 72 -6.72 3.08 3.32
N GLU A 73 -7.26 2.06 2.67
CA GLU A 73 -8.54 1.45 3.02
C GLU A 73 -8.29 0.01 3.47
N TYR A 74 -8.86 -0.36 4.62
CA TYR A 74 -8.87 -1.72 5.16
C TYR A 74 -10.04 -1.89 6.12
N ASP A 75 -10.69 -3.06 6.13
CA ASP A 75 -11.80 -3.39 7.06
C ASP A 75 -12.93 -2.35 7.14
N ASP A 76 -13.31 -1.76 6.01
CA ASP A 76 -14.27 -0.65 5.93
C ASP A 76 -13.81 0.66 6.61
N GLU A 77 -12.55 0.72 7.06
CA GLU A 77 -11.90 1.94 7.55
C GLU A 77 -11.12 2.62 6.42
N LEU A 78 -11.12 3.95 6.45
CA LEU A 78 -10.37 4.78 5.50
C LEU A 78 -9.51 5.75 6.27
N GLU A 79 -8.21 5.70 6.02
CA GLU A 79 -7.23 6.61 6.61
C GLU A 79 -6.51 7.41 5.52
N ILE A 80 -6.29 8.71 5.78
CA ILE A 80 -5.60 9.62 4.87
C ILE A 80 -4.39 10.20 5.58
N TYR A 81 -3.24 10.10 4.93
CA TYR A 81 -1.98 10.61 5.44
C TYR A 81 -1.31 11.54 4.42
N ASP A 82 -0.67 12.58 4.90
CA ASP A 82 0.15 13.43 4.05
C ASP A 82 1.49 12.74 3.72
N ILE A 83 1.90 12.85 2.48
CA ILE A 83 3.22 12.37 2.04
C ILE A 83 4.23 13.46 2.35
N ILE A 84 5.03 13.27 3.40
CA ILE A 84 6.07 14.19 3.82
C ILE A 84 7.46 13.63 3.49
N ASN A 85 8.41 14.53 3.21
CA ASN A 85 9.77 14.12 2.84
C ASN A 85 10.49 13.33 3.93
N GLU A 86 10.13 13.52 5.20
CA GLU A 86 10.68 12.78 6.35
C GLU A 86 10.37 11.29 6.31
N ASN A 87 9.30 10.91 5.61
CA ASN A 87 8.89 9.52 5.40
C ASN A 87 9.53 8.90 4.15
N ILE A 88 10.40 9.64 3.43
CA ILE A 88 11.07 9.18 2.23
C ILE A 88 12.58 9.11 2.49
N SER A 89 13.13 7.91 2.37
CA SER A 89 14.56 7.65 2.43
C SER A 89 14.98 6.76 1.27
N ASP A 90 16.04 7.14 0.56
CA ASP A 90 16.59 6.39 -0.58
C ASP A 90 15.55 6.02 -1.65
N GLY A 91 14.56 6.91 -1.87
CA GLY A 91 13.49 6.68 -2.84
C GLY A 91 12.40 5.71 -2.36
N VAL A 92 12.40 5.36 -1.08
CA VAL A 92 11.37 4.53 -0.45
C VAL A 92 10.56 5.39 0.52
N TYR A 93 9.25 5.43 0.31
CA TYR A 93 8.30 5.95 1.28
C TYR A 93 8.01 4.87 2.32
N SER A 94 7.99 5.24 3.59
CA SER A 94 7.69 4.33 4.69
C SER A 94 6.80 5.01 5.72
N MET A 95 5.77 4.31 6.17
CA MET A 95 4.88 4.78 7.23
C MET A 95 4.42 3.63 8.11
N ILE A 96 3.97 3.97 9.32
CA ILE A 96 3.43 3.01 10.28
C ILE A 96 1.93 3.19 10.40
N LEU A 97 1.21 2.08 10.25
CA LEU A 97 -0.21 1.94 10.57
C LEU A 97 -0.32 1.40 11.99
N PRO A 98 -0.70 2.23 12.97
CA PRO A 98 -0.77 1.83 14.37
C PRO A 98 -2.10 1.16 14.71
N ASN A 99 -2.17 0.57 15.92
CA ASN A 99 -3.41 0.08 16.55
C ASN A 99 -4.16 -0.99 15.72
N LEU A 100 -3.43 -1.81 14.98
CA LEU A 100 -4.00 -2.93 14.27
C LEU A 100 -4.16 -4.13 15.19
N ASP A 101 -5.27 -4.86 15.06
CA ASP A 101 -5.46 -6.14 15.72
C ASP A 101 -4.51 -7.21 15.16
N GLU A 102 -4.20 -8.23 15.98
CA GLU A 102 -3.36 -9.36 15.55
C GLU A 102 -4.10 -10.24 14.54
N ARG A 103 -3.89 -9.97 13.25
CA ARG A 103 -4.45 -10.72 12.13
C ARG A 103 -3.85 -10.30 10.79
N SER A 104 -4.30 -10.96 9.72
CA SER A 104 -4.01 -10.57 8.35
C SER A 104 -4.99 -9.49 7.87
N TYR A 105 -4.49 -8.61 7.01
CA TYR A 105 -5.20 -7.50 6.39
C TYR A 105 -4.98 -7.49 4.88
N GLU A 106 -5.93 -6.91 4.17
CA GLU A 106 -5.78 -6.50 2.80
C GLU A 106 -5.92 -4.97 2.75
N PHE A 107 -4.85 -4.29 2.38
CA PHE A 107 -4.80 -2.84 2.30
C PHE A 107 -4.97 -2.41 0.85
N THR A 108 -5.96 -1.56 0.59
CA THR A 108 -6.10 -0.84 -0.69
C THR A 108 -5.44 0.52 -0.56
N VAL A 109 -4.41 0.75 -1.36
CA VAL A 109 -3.59 1.96 -1.31
C VAL A 109 -3.81 2.79 -2.57
N THR A 110 -4.20 4.04 -2.38
CA THR A 110 -4.42 5.03 -3.44
C THR A 110 -3.67 6.30 -3.05
N THR A 111 -3.08 7.00 -3.99
CA THR A 111 -2.48 8.32 -3.75
C THR A 111 -3.32 9.40 -4.39
N GLN A 112 -3.20 10.63 -3.87
CA GLN A 112 -3.91 11.80 -4.36
C GLN A 112 -2.95 12.97 -4.56
N ASP A 113 -3.16 13.76 -5.61
CA ASP A 113 -2.44 15.00 -5.85
C ASP A 113 -3.17 16.22 -5.24
N GLU A 114 -2.54 17.41 -5.31
CA GLU A 114 -3.08 18.66 -4.75
C GLU A 114 -4.41 19.10 -5.37
N ILE A 115 -4.71 18.68 -6.60
CA ILE A 115 -5.94 19.04 -7.31
C ILE A 115 -7.04 17.99 -7.20
N GLY A 116 -6.78 16.90 -6.47
CA GLY A 116 -7.75 15.88 -6.14
C GLY A 116 -7.80 14.70 -7.11
N ASN A 117 -6.88 14.58 -8.08
CA ASN A 117 -6.80 13.39 -8.90
C ASN A 117 -6.31 12.21 -8.05
N LEU A 118 -6.87 11.03 -8.31
CA LEU A 118 -6.50 9.79 -7.64
C LEU A 118 -5.60 8.94 -8.53
N SER A 119 -4.70 8.19 -7.94
CA SER A 119 -3.97 7.16 -8.65
C SER A 119 -4.83 5.92 -8.89
N VAL A 120 -4.33 5.00 -9.71
CA VAL A 120 -4.88 3.63 -9.73
C VAL A 120 -4.62 2.99 -8.37
N SER A 121 -5.66 2.45 -7.75
CA SER A 121 -5.58 1.75 -6.48
C SER A 121 -4.75 0.48 -6.59
N GLN A 122 -3.99 0.16 -5.57
CA GLN A 122 -3.17 -1.04 -5.46
C GLN A 122 -3.56 -1.80 -4.20
N VAL A 123 -3.64 -3.11 -4.30
CA VAL A 123 -3.96 -3.98 -3.16
C VAL A 123 -2.69 -4.70 -2.72
N VAL A 124 -2.42 -4.66 -1.42
CA VAL A 124 -1.29 -5.34 -0.80
C VAL A 124 -1.74 -6.06 0.46
N ALA A 125 -1.36 -7.34 0.58
CA ALA A 125 -1.61 -8.10 1.78
C ALA A 125 -0.54 -7.81 2.85
N GLY A 126 -0.95 -7.81 4.11
CA GLY A 126 -0.07 -7.63 5.25
C GLY A 126 -0.67 -8.24 6.50
N SER A 127 0.01 -8.09 7.61
CA SER A 127 -0.48 -8.54 8.92
C SER A 127 0.07 -7.67 10.04
N ALA A 128 -0.60 -7.69 11.17
CA ALA A 128 -0.06 -7.26 12.45
C ALA A 128 0.08 -8.49 13.36
N VAL A 129 1.12 -8.50 14.18
CA VAL A 129 1.36 -9.50 15.21
C VAL A 129 1.00 -8.93 16.58
N GLY A 130 0.76 -9.78 17.55
CA GLY A 130 0.39 -9.38 18.90
C GLY A 130 0.78 -10.42 19.93
N ASP A 131 0.01 -10.52 21.00
CA ASP A 131 0.31 -11.38 22.16
C ASP A 131 0.29 -12.86 21.83
N VAL A 132 -0.59 -13.30 20.92
CA VAL A 132 -0.65 -14.71 20.51
C VAL A 132 0.63 -15.09 19.78
N PHE A 133 1.04 -14.28 18.81
CA PHE A 133 2.29 -14.52 18.08
C PHE A 133 3.49 -14.56 19.03
N VAL A 134 3.57 -13.62 19.99
CA VAL A 134 4.66 -13.57 20.95
C VAL A 134 4.65 -14.79 21.86
N SER A 135 3.47 -15.25 22.32
CA SER A 135 3.35 -16.43 23.20
C SER A 135 3.70 -17.74 22.48
N ASP A 136 3.53 -17.77 21.17
CA ASP A 136 3.84 -18.94 20.33
C ASP A 136 5.33 -18.99 19.90
N GLN A 137 6.11 -17.94 20.23
CA GLN A 137 7.54 -17.95 19.94
C GLN A 137 8.30 -18.74 21.01
N ASP A 138 9.09 -19.70 20.54
CA ASP A 138 10.03 -20.38 21.42
C ASP A 138 11.14 -19.39 21.87
N PRO A 139 11.50 -19.39 23.15
CA PRO A 139 12.61 -18.59 23.64
C PRO A 139 13.90 -19.03 22.94
N ARG A 140 14.79 -18.08 22.70
CA ARG A 140 16.09 -18.38 22.09
C ARG A 140 16.89 -19.31 23.00
N GLU A 141 17.27 -20.48 22.49
CA GLU A 141 18.04 -21.46 23.25
C GLU A 141 19.47 -20.96 23.52
N ILE A 142 19.90 -21.07 24.78
CA ILE A 142 21.29 -20.86 25.16
C ILE A 142 22.03 -22.18 24.92
N ASN A 143 23.07 -22.13 24.09
CA ASN A 143 23.90 -23.28 23.79
C ASN A 143 24.82 -23.62 24.95
N ASP A 144 25.55 -22.63 25.46
CA ASP A 144 26.46 -22.75 26.58
C ASP A 144 26.77 -21.38 27.21
N PHE A 145 27.45 -21.43 28.36
CA PHE A 145 28.04 -20.26 28.99
C PHE A 145 29.56 -20.41 28.99
N SER A 146 30.26 -19.37 28.57
CA SER A 146 31.73 -19.28 28.76
C SER A 146 32.02 -18.26 29.86
N PHE A 147 33.03 -18.60 30.68
CA PHE A 147 33.48 -17.76 31.77
C PHE A 147 34.88 -17.31 31.43
N GLU A 148 35.08 -16.04 31.21
CA GLU A 148 36.36 -15.43 30.89
C GLU A 148 36.77 -14.44 31.99
N ASP A 149 38.05 -13.99 31.97
CA ASP A 149 38.54 -13.07 33.00
C ASP A 149 37.83 -11.72 33.02
N ASP A 150 37.19 -11.34 31.91
CA ASP A 150 36.47 -10.07 31.71
C ASP A 150 34.93 -10.20 31.83
N GLY A 151 34.43 -11.41 32.04
CA GLY A 151 32.99 -11.61 32.25
C GLY A 151 32.47 -13.00 31.89
N THR A 152 31.16 -13.12 32.01
CA THR A 152 30.41 -14.32 31.61
C THR A 152 29.70 -14.06 30.30
N TYR A 153 29.85 -14.97 29.36
CA TYR A 153 29.22 -14.89 28.05
C TYR A 153 28.18 -16.00 27.88
N ALA A 154 26.98 -15.63 27.45
CA ALA A 154 25.94 -16.57 27.06
C ALA A 154 26.00 -16.75 25.53
N ASN A 155 26.26 -17.96 25.07
CA ASN A 155 26.28 -18.29 23.66
C ASN A 155 24.93 -18.84 23.23
N PHE A 156 24.23 -18.13 22.36
CA PHE A 156 22.93 -18.55 21.86
C PHE A 156 23.05 -19.40 20.59
N LEU A 157 22.19 -20.41 20.47
CA LEU A 157 22.03 -21.09 19.19
C LEU A 157 21.52 -20.12 18.14
N SER A 158 22.13 -20.22 16.96
CA SER A 158 21.69 -19.46 15.80
C SER A 158 20.27 -19.88 15.43
N ASN A 159 19.29 -19.01 15.57
CA ASN A 159 17.93 -19.30 15.18
C ASN A 159 17.74 -18.93 13.71
N ALA A 160 17.88 -19.92 12.81
CA ALA A 160 17.78 -19.74 11.38
C ALA A 160 16.37 -19.27 10.90
N GLN A 161 15.38 -19.23 11.80
CA GLN A 161 14.03 -18.81 11.50
C GLN A 161 13.76 -17.32 11.74
N SER A 162 14.74 -16.55 12.22
CA SER A 162 14.52 -15.21 12.73
C SER A 162 15.21 -14.11 11.93
N GLU A 163 15.04 -14.08 10.60
CA GLU A 163 15.43 -12.90 9.80
C GLU A 163 14.77 -11.58 10.30
N ASN A 164 13.76 -11.70 11.17
CA ASN A 164 12.98 -10.58 11.70
C ASN A 164 13.25 -10.28 13.19
N VAL A 165 14.13 -11.01 13.86
CA VAL A 165 14.51 -10.69 15.25
C VAL A 165 15.48 -9.51 15.24
N ILE A 166 15.03 -8.39 15.80
CA ILE A 166 15.81 -7.15 15.87
C ILE A 166 16.66 -7.13 17.14
N PHE A 167 16.15 -7.74 18.23
CA PHE A 167 16.85 -7.81 19.51
C PHE A 167 16.38 -9.01 20.31
N THR A 168 17.18 -9.40 21.29
CA THR A 168 16.87 -10.41 22.31
C THR A 168 16.91 -9.77 23.67
N ILE A 169 15.90 -10.03 24.52
CA ILE A 169 15.89 -9.61 25.92
C ILE A 169 16.38 -10.78 26.76
N LEU A 170 17.35 -10.51 27.61
CA LEU A 170 17.87 -11.46 28.59
C LEU A 170 17.52 -10.96 29.98
N ASP A 171 16.70 -11.72 30.71
CA ASP A 171 16.43 -11.51 32.11
C ASP A 171 17.27 -12.50 32.96
N TYR A 172 18.03 -12.01 33.89
CA TYR A 172 18.89 -12.84 34.77
C TYR A 172 18.99 -12.24 36.19
N GLU A 173 19.23 -13.08 37.14
CA GLU A 173 19.58 -12.63 38.51
C GLU A 173 21.08 -12.33 38.59
N ASN A 174 21.40 -11.13 39.09
CA ASN A 174 22.78 -10.73 39.32
C ASN A 174 23.29 -11.28 40.70
N GLU A 175 24.56 -11.01 41.01
CA GLU A 175 25.20 -11.44 42.27
C GLU A 175 24.54 -10.88 43.55
N PHE A 176 23.61 -9.95 43.42
CA PHE A 176 22.87 -9.33 44.52
C PHE A 176 21.42 -9.84 44.63
N ASP A 177 21.08 -10.94 43.97
CA ASP A 177 19.73 -11.51 43.86
C ASP A 177 18.70 -10.51 43.26
N GLU A 178 19.17 -9.58 42.39
CA GLU A 178 18.31 -8.63 41.71
C GLU A 178 18.10 -9.08 40.25
N VAL A 179 16.85 -9.03 39.78
CA VAL A 179 16.53 -9.32 38.37
C VAL A 179 17.00 -8.15 37.50
N THR A 180 17.94 -8.43 36.64
CA THR A 180 18.50 -7.48 35.68
C THR A 180 18.02 -7.83 34.28
N ARG A 181 17.76 -6.82 33.46
CA ARG A 181 17.33 -6.98 32.06
C ARG A 181 18.32 -6.32 31.14
N ASP A 182 18.86 -7.11 30.20
CA ASP A 182 19.73 -6.64 29.12
C ASP A 182 19.06 -6.83 27.76
N THR A 183 19.33 -5.91 26.84
CA THR A 183 18.88 -6.00 25.45
C THR A 183 20.06 -6.21 24.53
N LEU A 184 20.05 -7.33 23.80
CA LEU A 184 21.08 -7.75 22.86
C LEU A 184 20.57 -7.47 21.44
N PHE A 185 21.35 -6.75 20.61
CA PHE A 185 21.03 -6.36 19.23
C PHE A 185 21.76 -7.23 18.20
#